data_63b0d19cbb090be9f0136cb83b23f451
#
_entry.id   63b0d19cbb090be9f0136cb83b23f451
#
_cell.length_a   1.000
_cell.length_b   1.000
_cell.length_c   1.000
_cell.angle_alpha   90.00
_cell.angle_beta   90.00
_cell.angle_gamma   90.00
#
_symmetry.space_group_name_H-M   'P 1'
#
loop_
_entity.id
_entity.type
_entity.pdbx_description
1 polymer ?
#
loop_
_entity_poly.entity_id
_entity_poly.type
_entity_poly.pdbx_seq_one_letter_code
_entity_poly.pdbx_strand_id
1 'polypeptide(L)'
;HPLETDQIRHELNQNGFSMVDAPVGRTSVEAETGQSLFMVGAEKHNFEIAKPILACMGDTIIDCGGPGTGSRMKIVNNLMTTSLNVLTAQVLTFSDATGLDRDVALKVMGGTAAGRGHMNTTYPAKVLKGDLAPAFMIDLAKKDLDIAIKFSEILGVSISLPLQAEKIYSNAQEDGRGAQDWTAIFDMLQKEQFSK
;
A
#
# COMPACT_ATOMS: atom_id res chain seq x y z
N HIS A 1 -11.79 -13.46 -6.82
CA HIS A 1 -12.25 -12.05 -6.86
C HIS A 1 -13.22 -11.79 -5.70
N PRO A 2 -13.18 -10.61 -4.99
CA PRO A 2 -14.04 -10.36 -3.83
C PRO A 2 -15.54 -10.56 -4.08
N LEU A 3 -16.02 -10.17 -5.26
CA LEU A 3 -17.44 -10.37 -5.62
C LEU A 3 -17.80 -11.86 -5.77
N GLU A 4 -16.90 -12.69 -6.28
CA GLU A 4 -17.09 -14.14 -6.35
C GLU A 4 -17.09 -14.76 -4.95
N THR A 5 -16.19 -14.30 -4.07
CA THR A 5 -16.19 -14.70 -2.65
C THR A 5 -17.52 -14.38 -1.97
N ASP A 6 -18.07 -13.18 -2.21
CA ASP A 6 -19.36 -12.77 -1.67
C ASP A 6 -20.53 -13.62 -2.22
N GLN A 7 -20.48 -13.95 -3.51
CA GLN A 7 -21.49 -14.81 -4.15
C GLN A 7 -21.44 -16.23 -3.56
N ILE A 8 -20.27 -16.86 -3.51
CA ILE A 8 -20.11 -18.21 -2.93
C ILE A 8 -20.59 -18.23 -1.48
N ARG A 9 -20.23 -17.21 -0.69
CA ARG A 9 -20.69 -17.07 0.69
C ARG A 9 -22.22 -17.01 0.77
N HIS A 10 -22.84 -16.23 -0.11
CA HIS A 10 -24.30 -16.12 -0.15
C HIS A 10 -24.97 -17.48 -0.43
N GLU A 11 -24.47 -18.21 -1.44
CA GLU A 11 -24.96 -19.53 -1.80
C GLU A 11 -24.79 -20.56 -0.67
N LEU A 12 -23.63 -20.55 0.02
CA LEU A 12 -23.38 -21.41 1.17
C LEU A 12 -24.33 -21.10 2.32
N ASN A 13 -24.54 -19.82 2.64
CA ASN A 13 -25.42 -19.40 3.72
C ASN A 13 -26.89 -19.83 3.47
N GLN A 14 -27.37 -19.79 2.22
CA GLN A 14 -28.70 -20.27 1.87
C GLN A 14 -28.87 -21.77 2.12
N ASN A 15 -27.77 -22.53 2.12
CA ASN A 15 -27.77 -23.97 2.39
C ASN A 15 -27.34 -24.31 3.84
N GLY A 16 -27.30 -23.33 4.75
CA GLY A 16 -26.98 -23.53 6.16
C GLY A 16 -25.49 -23.70 6.48
N PHE A 17 -24.60 -23.39 5.53
CA PHE A 17 -23.16 -23.45 5.74
C PHE A 17 -22.57 -22.07 6.03
N SER A 18 -21.55 -22.02 6.88
CA SER A 18 -20.76 -20.82 7.12
C SER A 18 -19.47 -20.85 6.31
N MET A 19 -18.97 -19.68 5.93
CA MET A 19 -17.72 -19.53 5.18
C MET A 19 -16.78 -18.56 5.88
N VAL A 20 -15.48 -18.91 5.87
CA VAL A 20 -14.37 -18.03 6.26
C VAL A 20 -13.52 -17.81 5.02
N ASP A 21 -13.21 -16.57 4.68
CA ASP A 21 -12.24 -16.23 3.64
C ASP A 21 -10.90 -15.87 4.29
N ALA A 22 -9.87 -16.63 3.96
CA ALA A 22 -8.57 -16.54 4.59
C ALA A 22 -7.40 -16.59 3.57
N PRO A 23 -7.33 -15.60 2.67
CA PRO A 23 -6.23 -15.53 1.72
C PRO A 23 -4.87 -15.38 2.42
N VAL A 24 -3.84 -15.93 1.75
CA VAL A 24 -2.47 -16.03 2.28
C VAL A 24 -1.64 -14.82 1.84
N GLY A 25 -0.88 -14.29 2.76
CA GLY A 25 0.22 -13.35 2.52
C GLY A 25 1.58 -14.03 2.63
N ARG A 26 2.64 -13.26 2.38
CA ARG A 26 4.03 -13.71 2.26
C ARG A 26 4.25 -14.60 1.03
N THR A 27 5.40 -15.30 0.94
CA THR A 27 5.84 -16.06 -0.23
C THR A 27 5.80 -17.58 0.03
N SER A 28 6.16 -18.37 -0.98
CA SER A 28 6.27 -19.83 -0.86
C SER A 28 7.31 -20.26 0.17
N VAL A 29 8.36 -19.46 0.36
CA VAL A 29 9.43 -19.75 1.33
C VAL A 29 8.88 -19.79 2.76
N GLU A 30 8.09 -18.79 3.14
CA GLU A 30 7.45 -18.76 4.45
C GLU A 30 6.36 -19.84 4.57
N ALA A 31 5.68 -20.18 3.48
CA ALA A 31 4.70 -21.25 3.48
C ALA A 31 5.33 -22.63 3.77
N GLU A 32 6.49 -22.92 3.19
CA GLU A 32 7.23 -24.17 3.42
C GLU A 32 7.71 -24.31 4.88
N THR A 33 7.92 -23.20 5.57
CA THR A 33 8.37 -23.16 6.97
C THR A 33 7.24 -22.98 7.99
N GLY A 34 5.97 -23.03 7.55
CA GLY A 34 4.80 -22.82 8.42
C GLY A 34 4.65 -21.38 8.92
N GLN A 35 5.20 -20.43 8.20
CA GLN A 35 5.19 -19.01 8.54
C GLN A 35 4.25 -18.20 7.62
N SER A 36 3.18 -18.82 7.12
CA SER A 36 2.17 -18.11 6.34
C SER A 36 1.48 -17.04 7.16
N LEU A 37 1.11 -15.94 6.51
CA LEU A 37 0.23 -14.90 7.07
C LEU A 37 -1.16 -15.08 6.49
N PHE A 38 -2.19 -15.20 7.34
CA PHE A 38 -3.59 -15.27 6.93
C PHE A 38 -4.31 -13.94 7.20
N MET A 39 -4.99 -13.43 6.18
CA MET A 39 -5.89 -12.28 6.26
C MET A 39 -7.33 -12.81 6.35
N VAL A 40 -7.90 -12.85 7.54
CA VAL A 40 -9.14 -13.60 7.78
C VAL A 40 -10.33 -12.66 7.82
N GLY A 41 -11.32 -12.91 6.94
CA GLY A 41 -12.63 -12.28 6.95
C GLY A 41 -13.71 -13.29 7.40
N ALA A 42 -14.35 -13.07 8.54
CA ALA A 42 -15.33 -14.00 9.10
C ALA A 42 -16.23 -13.34 10.14
N GLU A 43 -17.40 -13.95 10.39
CA GLU A 43 -18.11 -13.72 11.65
C GLU A 43 -17.24 -14.16 12.83
N LYS A 44 -17.31 -13.46 13.96
CA LYS A 44 -16.45 -13.68 15.12
C LYS A 44 -16.41 -15.14 15.58
N HIS A 45 -17.56 -15.81 15.63
CA HIS A 45 -17.64 -17.21 16.00
C HIS A 45 -16.87 -18.12 15.04
N ASN A 46 -17.04 -17.90 13.73
CA ASN A 46 -16.35 -18.69 12.70
C ASN A 46 -14.83 -18.42 12.66
N PHE A 47 -14.43 -17.18 12.96
CA PHE A 47 -13.01 -16.83 13.14
C PHE A 47 -12.36 -17.67 14.24
N GLU A 48 -13.00 -17.76 15.42
CA GLU A 48 -12.47 -18.54 16.56
C GLU A 48 -12.37 -20.04 16.24
N ILE A 49 -13.29 -20.58 15.44
CA ILE A 49 -13.25 -21.98 14.98
C ILE A 49 -12.10 -22.18 13.96
N ALA A 50 -11.93 -21.27 13.02
CA ALA A 50 -10.93 -21.38 11.95
C ALA A 50 -9.48 -21.14 12.46
N LYS A 51 -9.32 -20.27 13.46
CA LYS A 51 -8.01 -19.82 13.97
C LYS A 51 -7.07 -20.96 14.35
N PRO A 52 -7.45 -21.98 15.13
CA PRO A 52 -6.55 -23.10 15.47
C PRO A 52 -6.18 -23.95 14.26
N ILE A 53 -7.04 -24.05 13.25
CA ILE A 53 -6.78 -24.76 12.00
C ILE A 53 -5.73 -24.00 11.18
N LEU A 54 -5.91 -22.69 11.03
CA LEU A 54 -4.97 -21.82 10.31
C LEU A 54 -3.61 -21.77 11.01
N ALA A 55 -3.59 -21.83 12.35
CA ALA A 55 -2.35 -21.86 13.14
C ALA A 55 -1.48 -23.09 12.88
N CYS A 56 -2.02 -24.16 12.29
CA CYS A 56 -1.22 -25.31 11.85
C CYS A 56 -0.42 -25.02 10.57
N MET A 57 -0.73 -23.93 9.84
CA MET A 57 -0.16 -23.61 8.53
C MET A 57 0.56 -22.25 8.50
N GLY A 58 0.42 -21.45 9.55
CA GLY A 58 1.03 -20.13 9.61
C GLY A 58 1.15 -19.58 11.02
N ASP A 59 2.06 -18.63 11.19
CA ASP A 59 2.38 -18.00 12.48
C ASP A 59 1.65 -16.68 12.72
N THR A 60 1.02 -16.12 11.67
CA THR A 60 0.39 -14.81 11.71
C THR A 60 -1.05 -14.89 11.17
N ILE A 61 -2.02 -14.64 12.06
CA ILE A 61 -3.45 -14.68 11.71
C ILE A 61 -4.05 -13.33 12.06
N ILE A 62 -4.45 -12.57 11.04
CA ILE A 62 -5.00 -11.21 11.18
C ILE A 62 -6.50 -11.27 10.95
N ASP A 63 -7.27 -10.86 11.97
CA ASP A 63 -8.70 -10.60 11.83
C ASP A 63 -8.88 -9.30 11.01
N CYS A 64 -9.38 -9.43 9.79
CA CYS A 64 -9.67 -8.32 8.89
C CYS A 64 -11.11 -7.79 9.04
N GLY A 65 -11.91 -8.40 9.92
CA GLY A 65 -13.30 -8.03 10.15
C GLY A 65 -14.29 -9.04 9.58
N GLY A 66 -15.50 -8.59 9.24
CA GLY A 66 -16.58 -9.44 8.78
C GLY A 66 -16.29 -10.24 7.50
N PRO A 67 -17.21 -11.14 7.11
CA PRO A 67 -17.03 -12.01 5.96
C PRO A 67 -16.73 -11.26 4.65
N GLY A 68 -15.77 -11.75 3.88
CA GLY A 68 -15.30 -11.17 2.62
C GLY A 68 -14.21 -10.08 2.78
N THR A 69 -13.90 -9.64 4.00
CA THR A 69 -12.86 -8.60 4.23
C THR A 69 -11.46 -9.14 4.02
N GLY A 70 -11.20 -10.41 4.27
CA GLY A 70 -9.92 -11.04 3.98
C GLY A 70 -9.55 -10.95 2.50
N SER A 71 -10.47 -11.33 1.63
CA SER A 71 -10.30 -11.23 0.17
C SER A 71 -10.09 -9.78 -0.29
N ARG A 72 -10.82 -8.81 0.28
CA ARG A 72 -10.62 -7.38 0.02
C ARG A 72 -9.26 -6.90 0.49
N MET A 73 -8.84 -7.30 1.70
CA MET A 73 -7.52 -6.96 2.25
C MET A 73 -6.40 -7.50 1.38
N LYS A 74 -6.53 -8.73 0.88
CA LYS A 74 -5.55 -9.31 -0.06
C LYS A 74 -5.39 -8.47 -1.32
N ILE A 75 -6.48 -7.98 -1.92
CA ILE A 75 -6.42 -7.12 -3.11
C ILE A 75 -5.72 -5.79 -2.80
N VAL A 76 -6.06 -5.14 -1.68
CA VAL A 76 -5.42 -3.88 -1.25
C VAL A 76 -3.92 -4.08 -1.01
N ASN A 77 -3.55 -5.15 -0.28
CA ASN A 77 -2.14 -5.48 -0.04
C ASN A 77 -1.37 -5.73 -1.34
N ASN A 78 -1.96 -6.49 -2.27
CA ASN A 78 -1.30 -6.80 -3.53
C ASN A 78 -1.18 -5.57 -4.44
N LEU A 79 -2.17 -4.70 -4.48
CA LEU A 79 -2.09 -3.41 -5.19
C LEU A 79 -0.87 -2.61 -4.71
N MET A 80 -0.72 -2.46 -3.39
CA MET A 80 0.43 -1.76 -2.82
C MET A 80 1.75 -2.45 -3.15
N THR A 81 1.86 -3.76 -2.90
CA THR A 81 3.10 -4.53 -3.10
C THR A 81 3.55 -4.50 -4.56
N THR A 82 2.64 -4.74 -5.51
CA THR A 82 3.01 -4.77 -6.94
C THR A 82 3.36 -3.38 -7.47
N SER A 83 2.66 -2.33 -7.03
CA SER A 83 2.98 -0.95 -7.40
C SER A 83 4.34 -0.51 -6.83
N LEU A 84 4.63 -0.84 -5.55
CA LEU A 84 5.92 -0.57 -4.93
C LEU A 84 7.07 -1.30 -5.64
N ASN A 85 6.84 -2.54 -6.11
CA ASN A 85 7.87 -3.27 -6.87
C ASN A 85 8.26 -2.52 -8.15
N VAL A 86 7.28 -2.03 -8.91
CA VAL A 86 7.55 -1.25 -10.13
C VAL A 86 8.22 0.08 -9.79
N LEU A 87 7.72 0.79 -8.76
CA LEU A 87 8.34 2.05 -8.30
C LEU A 87 9.80 1.83 -7.89
N THR A 88 10.08 0.78 -7.12
CA THR A 88 11.43 0.43 -6.68
C THR A 88 12.35 0.17 -7.88
N ALA A 89 11.87 -0.58 -8.88
CA ALA A 89 12.64 -0.84 -10.10
C ALA A 89 12.97 0.45 -10.86
N GLN A 90 12.00 1.35 -11.02
CA GLN A 90 12.23 2.64 -11.70
C GLN A 90 13.21 3.54 -10.93
N VAL A 91 13.09 3.61 -9.59
CA VAL A 91 13.97 4.41 -8.74
C VAL A 91 15.39 3.87 -8.77
N LEU A 92 15.60 2.55 -8.70
CA LEU A 92 16.93 1.95 -8.79
C LEU A 92 17.55 2.14 -10.18
N THR A 93 16.77 1.99 -11.25
CA THR A 93 17.26 2.26 -12.61
C THR A 93 17.69 3.72 -12.77
N PHE A 94 16.91 4.65 -12.24
CA PHE A 94 17.28 6.07 -12.21
C PHE A 94 18.54 6.31 -11.37
N SER A 95 18.65 5.69 -10.19
CA SER A 95 19.84 5.78 -9.32
C SER A 95 21.10 5.32 -10.07
N ASP A 96 21.05 4.16 -10.72
CA ASP A 96 22.18 3.64 -11.51
C ASP A 96 22.58 4.61 -12.64
N ALA A 97 21.61 5.18 -13.35
CA ALA A 97 21.85 6.15 -14.43
C ALA A 97 22.49 7.46 -13.94
N THR A 98 22.30 7.83 -12.66
CA THR A 98 23.01 8.98 -12.06
C THR A 98 24.44 8.67 -11.65
N GLY A 99 24.89 7.41 -11.76
CA GLY A 99 26.24 6.96 -11.36
C GLY A 99 26.39 6.72 -9.86
N LEU A 100 25.30 6.65 -9.10
CA LEU A 100 25.36 6.31 -7.67
C LEU A 100 25.68 4.82 -7.47
N ASP A 101 26.49 4.54 -6.44
CA ASP A 101 26.67 3.17 -5.99
C ASP A 101 25.35 2.62 -5.44
N ARG A 102 24.96 1.43 -5.90
CA ARG A 102 23.66 0.83 -5.57
C ARG A 102 23.53 0.49 -4.10
N ASP A 103 24.59 0.00 -3.45
CA ASP A 103 24.54 -0.38 -2.03
C ASP A 103 24.41 0.87 -1.16
N VAL A 104 25.06 1.97 -1.54
CA VAL A 104 24.93 3.28 -0.88
C VAL A 104 23.50 3.81 -1.06
N ALA A 105 22.94 3.75 -2.28
CA ALA A 105 21.58 4.18 -2.56
C ALA A 105 20.55 3.38 -1.73
N LEU A 106 20.69 2.05 -1.69
CA LEU A 106 19.81 1.17 -0.88
C LEU A 106 19.93 1.48 0.62
N LYS A 107 21.13 1.71 1.13
CA LYS A 107 21.36 2.07 2.53
C LYS A 107 20.70 3.39 2.90
N VAL A 108 20.82 4.41 2.06
CA VAL A 108 20.20 5.72 2.28
C VAL A 108 18.67 5.59 2.26
N MET A 109 18.10 4.99 1.21
CA MET A 109 16.66 4.83 1.08
C MET A 109 16.08 3.99 2.22
N GLY A 110 16.72 2.89 2.61
CA GLY A 110 16.30 2.06 3.74
C GLY A 110 16.32 2.79 5.09
N GLY A 111 17.12 3.84 5.24
CA GLY A 111 17.18 4.68 6.44
C GLY A 111 16.12 5.77 6.53
N THR A 112 15.37 6.04 5.44
CA THR A 112 14.40 7.13 5.32
C THR A 112 12.96 6.61 5.18
N ALA A 113 11.99 7.52 5.08
CA ALA A 113 10.59 7.17 4.80
C ALA A 113 10.43 6.43 3.45
N ALA A 114 11.34 6.61 2.50
CA ALA A 114 11.33 5.91 1.22
C ALA A 114 11.32 4.38 1.37
N GLY A 115 12.21 3.83 2.20
CA GLY A 115 12.30 2.39 2.42
C GLY A 115 11.51 1.88 3.63
N ARG A 116 11.24 2.73 4.64
CA ARG A 116 10.41 2.36 5.80
C ARG A 116 8.92 2.32 5.49
N GLY A 117 8.50 3.00 4.42
CA GLY A 117 7.12 3.12 3.99
C GLY A 117 6.30 4.14 4.79
N HIS A 118 5.46 4.86 4.08
CA HIS A 118 4.61 5.92 4.66
C HIS A 118 3.58 5.39 5.64
N MET A 119 3.06 4.17 5.44
CA MET A 119 2.09 3.53 6.32
C MET A 119 2.61 3.32 7.74
N ASN A 120 3.92 3.11 7.90
CA ASN A 120 4.54 2.86 9.21
C ASN A 120 5.17 4.12 9.82
N THR A 121 5.25 5.23 9.09
CA THR A 121 5.97 6.44 9.50
C THR A 121 5.08 7.68 9.46
N THR A 122 4.94 8.29 8.29
CA THR A 122 4.34 9.63 8.14
C THR A 122 2.81 9.64 8.27
N TYR A 123 2.11 8.67 7.69
CA TYR A 123 0.65 8.64 7.72
C TYR A 123 0.07 8.53 9.14
N PRO A 124 0.49 7.56 9.98
CA PRO A 124 0.02 7.49 11.37
C PRO A 124 0.39 8.70 12.22
N ALA A 125 1.46 9.38 11.87
CA ALA A 125 1.90 10.58 12.59
C ALA A 125 1.13 11.85 12.19
N LYS A 126 0.59 11.92 10.98
CA LYS A 126 0.02 13.11 10.32
C LYS A 126 -1.42 12.90 9.87
N VAL A 127 -1.66 12.64 8.61
CA VAL A 127 -2.98 12.71 7.96
C VAL A 127 -4.03 11.79 8.59
N LEU A 128 -3.64 10.61 9.09
CA LEU A 128 -4.58 9.69 9.75
C LEU A 128 -5.08 10.21 11.12
N LYS A 129 -4.43 11.24 11.65
CA LYS A 129 -4.88 12.01 12.86
C LYS A 129 -5.56 13.33 12.49
N GLY A 130 -5.74 13.61 11.20
CA GLY A 130 -6.24 14.90 10.73
C GLY A 130 -5.24 16.06 10.83
N ASP A 131 -3.96 15.77 11.15
CA ASP A 131 -2.90 16.79 11.20
C ASP A 131 -2.35 17.03 9.79
N LEU A 132 -2.72 18.18 9.21
CA LEU A 132 -2.26 18.64 7.90
C LEU A 132 -1.17 19.74 7.99
N ALA A 133 -0.72 20.09 9.20
CA ALA A 133 0.39 21.02 9.38
C ALA A 133 1.67 20.41 8.79
N PRO A 134 2.47 21.16 7.99
CA PRO A 134 3.54 20.56 7.21
C PRO A 134 4.75 20.17 8.08
N ALA A 135 5.14 18.89 8.03
CA ALA A 135 6.51 18.48 8.28
C ALA A 135 7.32 18.56 6.96
N PHE A 136 6.65 18.30 5.82
CA PHE A 136 7.16 18.51 4.47
C PHE A 136 6.00 18.93 3.57
N MET A 137 6.12 20.10 2.93
CA MET A 137 5.03 20.69 2.16
C MET A 137 4.79 19.99 0.82
N ILE A 138 3.55 19.95 0.36
CA ILE A 138 3.16 19.53 -1.00
C ILE A 138 3.99 20.26 -2.06
N ASP A 139 4.16 21.58 -1.94
CA ASP A 139 4.95 22.39 -2.87
C ASP A 139 6.40 21.92 -2.99
N LEU A 140 7.00 21.52 -1.87
CA LEU A 140 8.38 21.03 -1.85
C LEU A 140 8.48 19.60 -2.42
N ALA A 141 7.51 18.74 -2.11
CA ALA A 141 7.45 17.39 -2.65
C ALA A 141 7.30 17.43 -4.18
N LYS A 142 6.40 18.28 -4.69
CA LYS A 142 6.24 18.48 -6.14
C LYS A 142 7.53 18.99 -6.79
N LYS A 143 8.14 20.03 -6.23
CA LYS A 143 9.40 20.57 -6.74
C LYS A 143 10.49 19.49 -6.84
N ASP A 144 10.60 18.60 -5.84
CA ASP A 144 11.59 17.53 -5.84
C ASP A 144 11.29 16.48 -6.92
N LEU A 145 10.00 16.15 -7.14
CA LEU A 145 9.57 15.31 -8.27
C LEU A 145 9.90 15.96 -9.62
N ASP A 146 9.62 17.25 -9.80
CA ASP A 146 9.91 17.98 -11.05
C ASP A 146 11.41 17.93 -11.38
N ILE A 147 12.27 18.07 -10.37
CA ILE A 147 13.72 17.95 -10.55
C ILE A 147 14.10 16.54 -11.00
N ALA A 148 13.57 15.51 -10.34
CA ALA A 148 13.85 14.11 -10.69
C ALA A 148 13.35 13.77 -12.10
N ILE A 149 12.16 14.23 -12.49
CA ILE A 149 11.58 14.03 -13.83
C ILE A 149 12.49 14.66 -14.90
N LYS A 150 12.84 15.93 -14.75
CA LYS A 150 13.74 16.61 -15.70
C LYS A 150 15.09 15.92 -15.82
N PHE A 151 15.62 15.44 -14.69
CA PHE A 151 16.91 14.75 -14.71
C PHE A 151 16.78 13.36 -15.38
N SER A 152 15.68 12.65 -15.18
CA SER A 152 15.41 11.37 -15.85
C SER A 152 15.33 11.54 -17.38
N GLU A 153 14.74 12.63 -17.87
CA GLU A 153 14.69 12.97 -19.30
C GLU A 153 16.10 13.17 -19.88
N ILE A 154 16.96 13.89 -19.16
CA ILE A 154 18.36 14.10 -19.57
C ILE A 154 19.12 12.77 -19.64
N LEU A 155 18.87 11.85 -18.72
CA LEU A 155 19.51 10.54 -18.66
C LEU A 155 18.87 9.51 -19.60
N GLY A 156 17.74 9.82 -20.25
CA GLY A 156 17.00 8.89 -21.12
C GLY A 156 16.33 7.74 -20.34
N VAL A 157 16.02 7.94 -19.04
CA VAL A 157 15.40 6.92 -18.18
C VAL A 157 13.89 7.21 -18.03
N SER A 158 13.06 6.19 -18.29
CA SER A 158 11.60 6.32 -18.10
C SER A 158 11.19 6.04 -16.66
N ILE A 159 10.46 6.99 -16.04
CA ILE A 159 9.94 6.93 -14.65
C ILE A 159 8.43 7.21 -14.62
N SER A 160 7.63 6.32 -15.20
CA SER A 160 6.20 6.56 -15.43
C SER A 160 5.36 6.73 -14.15
N LEU A 161 5.64 6.00 -13.07
CA LEU A 161 4.92 6.16 -11.80
C LEU A 161 5.20 7.52 -11.13
N PRO A 162 6.45 7.99 -11.01
CA PRO A 162 6.74 9.36 -10.57
C PRO A 162 6.04 10.43 -11.41
N LEU A 163 5.93 10.27 -12.75
CA LEU A 163 5.16 11.18 -13.60
C LEU A 163 3.67 11.24 -13.24
N GLN A 164 3.06 10.11 -12.88
CA GLN A 164 1.66 10.11 -12.40
C GLN A 164 1.53 10.72 -10.99
N ALA A 165 2.51 10.47 -10.11
CA ALA A 165 2.54 11.11 -8.80
C ALA A 165 2.65 12.64 -8.89
N GLU A 166 3.48 13.15 -9.81
CA GLU A 166 3.60 14.59 -10.06
C GLU A 166 2.27 15.25 -10.41
N LYS A 167 1.47 14.62 -11.28
CA LYS A 167 0.12 15.13 -11.64
C LYS A 167 -0.80 15.25 -10.42
N ILE A 168 -0.73 14.26 -9.49
CA ILE A 168 -1.53 14.31 -8.27
C ILE A 168 -1.08 15.47 -7.38
N TYR A 169 0.23 15.73 -7.26
CA TYR A 169 0.75 16.88 -6.54
C TYR A 169 0.38 18.21 -7.21
N SER A 170 0.37 18.28 -8.54
CA SER A 170 -0.11 19.45 -9.29
C SER A 170 -1.57 19.75 -9.00
N ASN A 171 -2.44 18.74 -9.02
CA ASN A 171 -3.85 18.90 -8.67
C ASN A 171 -4.02 19.42 -7.23
N ALA A 172 -3.21 18.91 -6.29
CA ALA A 172 -3.25 19.36 -4.90
C ALA A 172 -2.81 20.83 -4.75
N GLN A 173 -1.87 21.31 -5.57
CA GLN A 173 -1.50 22.73 -5.61
C GLN A 173 -2.64 23.59 -6.18
N GLU A 174 -3.29 23.15 -7.26
CA GLU A 174 -4.44 23.83 -7.87
C GLU A 174 -5.62 23.94 -6.89
N ASP A 175 -5.80 22.93 -6.01
CA ASP A 175 -6.76 22.95 -4.90
C ASP A 175 -6.35 23.86 -3.71
N GLY A 176 -5.23 24.60 -3.83
CA GLY A 176 -4.74 25.49 -2.77
C GLY A 176 -4.09 24.79 -1.58
N ARG A 177 -3.69 23.53 -1.71
CA ARG A 177 -3.13 22.71 -0.63
C ARG A 177 -1.59 22.75 -0.58
N GLY A 178 -0.93 23.57 -1.41
CA GLY A 178 0.52 23.59 -1.56
C GLY A 178 1.31 23.70 -0.24
N ALA A 179 0.80 24.47 0.71
CA ALA A 179 1.41 24.66 2.03
C ALA A 179 1.04 23.59 3.07
N GLN A 180 0.18 22.63 2.74
CA GLN A 180 -0.16 21.51 3.63
C GLN A 180 0.94 20.44 3.63
N ASP A 181 0.88 19.55 4.61
CA ASP A 181 1.76 18.37 4.65
C ASP A 181 1.54 17.49 3.42
N TRP A 182 2.59 16.94 2.86
CA TRP A 182 2.53 16.08 1.67
C TRP A 182 1.63 14.86 1.81
N THR A 183 1.37 14.40 3.03
CA THR A 183 0.40 13.33 3.30
C THR A 183 -1.05 13.76 3.10
N ALA A 184 -1.34 15.07 3.01
CA ALA A 184 -2.67 15.62 2.75
C ALA A 184 -3.24 15.22 1.38
N ILE A 185 -2.43 14.66 0.48
CA ILE A 185 -2.89 14.01 -0.75
C ILE A 185 -3.90 12.89 -0.44
N PHE A 186 -3.72 12.17 0.66
CA PHE A 186 -4.68 11.14 1.08
C PHE A 186 -6.06 11.74 1.38
N ASP A 187 -6.12 12.85 2.14
CA ASP A 187 -7.37 13.57 2.43
C ASP A 187 -8.04 14.11 1.15
N MET A 188 -7.25 14.63 0.21
CA MET A 188 -7.75 15.09 -1.09
C MET A 188 -8.39 13.94 -1.87
N LEU A 189 -7.67 12.84 -2.08
CA LEU A 189 -8.16 11.69 -2.84
C LEU A 189 -9.39 11.02 -2.20
N GLN A 190 -9.46 10.98 -0.85
CA GLN A 190 -10.65 10.53 -0.15
C GLN A 190 -11.86 11.41 -0.43
N LYS A 191 -11.70 12.72 -0.38
CA LYS A 191 -12.79 13.68 -0.65
C LYS A 191 -13.28 13.56 -2.08
N GLU A 192 -12.39 13.48 -3.06
CA GLU A 192 -12.77 13.26 -4.46
C GLU A 192 -13.61 11.99 -4.66
N GLN A 193 -13.27 10.91 -3.96
CA GLN A 193 -13.92 9.60 -4.12
C GLN A 193 -15.25 9.50 -3.38
N PHE A 194 -15.38 10.11 -2.21
CA PHE A 194 -16.52 9.88 -1.30
C PHE A 194 -17.43 11.10 -1.11
N SER A 195 -17.17 12.22 -1.82
CA SER A 195 -18.00 13.43 -1.82
C SER A 195 -19.08 13.42 -2.91
N LYS A 196 -19.39 12.25 -3.48
CA LYS A 196 -20.46 12.05 -4.48
C LYS A 196 -21.73 11.54 -3.86
#